data_cb3458da85e552a346e4d98def78bb9c
#
_entry.id   cb3458da85e552a346e4d98def78bb9c
#
_cell.length_a   1.000
_cell.length_b   1.000
_cell.length_c   1.000
_cell.angle_alpha   90.00
_cell.angle_beta   90.00
_cell.angle_gamma   90.00
#
_symmetry.space_group_name_H-M   'P 1'
#
loop_
_entity.id
_entity.type
_entity.pdbx_description
1 polymer ?
#
loop_
_entity_poly.entity_id
_entity_poly.type
_entity_poly.pdbx_seq_one_letter_code
_entity_poly.pdbx_strand_id
1 'polypeptide(L)'
;MFITDSIFYVGVNDHQVDLFEGQYDVPNGMAYNSYVIIDEKITVMDTVDAHFTEEWLGNIAKVLDGKKPSYLVVQHMEPDHAANIHNFMKAYPETTVVANAKTFGMMKNFFPDMELGDQKLEVKNGESLSLGTHTLTFVFAPMVHWPEVMVTYESTEKVLFSADGFGKFGALDVEEDWDCEARRYYIGIVGKYGAPVQTLLKKAAALDIQIICPLHGPVLTEDLGHYIEKYDIWSSYKVESEGVVIAYASVYGNTKKAAEILAQKLEEKGCPKVSLFDLARCDMAEAVEDSFRYGKLVLASLTYNGEAFPFMRTFVDELVERNYQNRTIGIIENGSWAPMAGKVIKAKFEKSKNITWLENNCTIMSAVKDENIQQLEAMAEELCK
;
A
#
# COMPACT_ATOMS: atom_id res chain seq x y z
N MET A 1 14.07 20.88 -1.28
CA MET A 1 14.14 20.64 -2.74
C MET A 1 13.04 21.45 -3.42
N PHE A 2 13.28 22.04 -4.59
CA PHE A 2 12.25 22.74 -5.40
C PHE A 2 11.42 21.69 -6.14
N ILE A 3 10.09 21.82 -6.09
CA ILE A 3 9.16 21.08 -6.94
C ILE A 3 8.76 21.97 -8.12
N THR A 4 8.34 23.19 -7.79
CA THR A 4 8.07 24.28 -8.73
C THR A 4 8.70 25.57 -8.19
N ASP A 5 8.46 26.73 -8.85
CA ASP A 5 8.98 28.01 -8.36
C ASP A 5 8.39 28.41 -7.00
N SER A 6 7.21 27.89 -6.63
CA SER A 6 6.48 28.26 -5.41
C SER A 6 6.23 27.09 -4.45
N ILE A 7 6.42 25.84 -4.86
CA ILE A 7 6.19 24.65 -4.05
C ILE A 7 7.51 23.95 -3.73
N PHE A 8 7.72 23.67 -2.44
CA PHE A 8 8.96 23.16 -1.89
C PHE A 8 8.70 21.88 -1.09
N TYR A 9 9.54 20.88 -1.30
CA TYR A 9 9.61 19.70 -0.44
C TYR A 9 10.37 20.03 0.84
N VAL A 10 9.77 19.69 1.99
CA VAL A 10 10.34 19.88 3.32
C VAL A 10 10.28 18.62 4.19
N GLY A 11 9.95 17.47 3.63
CA GLY A 11 9.90 16.19 4.32
C GLY A 11 11.26 15.66 4.75
N VAL A 12 11.28 14.42 5.23
CA VAL A 12 12.45 13.74 5.81
C VAL A 12 12.56 12.31 5.31
N ASN A 13 13.76 11.72 5.41
CA ASN A 13 14.03 10.30 5.18
C ASN A 13 14.31 9.60 6.51
N ASP A 14 13.65 8.49 6.77
CA ASP A 14 13.86 7.64 7.92
C ASP A 14 14.61 6.36 7.51
N HIS A 15 15.87 6.25 7.92
CA HIS A 15 16.72 5.07 7.73
C HIS A 15 16.82 4.20 8.99
N GLN A 16 16.02 4.51 10.03
CA GLN A 16 16.07 3.80 11.31
C GLN A 16 14.88 2.86 11.49
N VAL A 17 13.78 3.12 10.78
CA VAL A 17 12.62 2.24 10.79
C VAL A 17 12.99 0.92 10.11
N ASP A 18 12.75 -0.19 10.80
CA ASP A 18 12.93 -1.54 10.26
C ASP A 18 11.59 -2.15 9.79
N LEU A 19 10.50 -1.82 10.50
CA LEU A 19 9.15 -2.29 10.18
C LEU A 19 8.19 -1.10 10.10
N PHE A 20 7.70 -0.78 8.92
CA PHE A 20 6.63 0.20 8.74
C PHE A 20 5.30 -0.38 9.27
N GLU A 21 4.51 0.42 9.98
CA GLU A 21 3.32 -0.01 10.74
C GLU A 21 3.57 -1.23 11.66
N GLY A 22 4.84 -1.50 12.01
CA GLY A 22 5.23 -2.64 12.83
C GLY A 22 5.07 -4.02 12.14
N GLN A 23 4.90 -4.05 10.82
CA GLN A 23 4.63 -5.29 10.08
C GLN A 23 5.30 -5.39 8.70
N TYR A 24 5.60 -4.28 8.03
CA TYR A 24 6.20 -4.30 6.70
C TYR A 24 7.69 -4.04 6.78
N ASP A 25 8.50 -4.99 6.36
CA ASP A 25 9.95 -4.85 6.29
C ASP A 25 10.33 -3.74 5.29
N VAL A 26 11.08 -2.75 5.75
CA VAL A 26 11.49 -1.59 4.94
C VAL A 26 13.01 -1.39 4.99
N PRO A 27 13.78 -2.29 4.38
CA PRO A 27 15.25 -2.27 4.45
C PRO A 27 15.86 -1.00 3.86
N ASN A 28 15.12 -0.31 2.99
CA ASN A 28 15.51 0.96 2.38
C ASN A 28 14.90 2.18 3.10
N GLY A 29 14.38 2.00 4.32
CA GLY A 29 13.76 3.05 5.11
C GLY A 29 12.42 3.54 4.58
N MET A 30 12.03 4.74 5.00
CA MET A 30 10.81 5.42 4.59
C MET A 30 11.07 6.91 4.32
N ALA A 31 10.25 7.50 3.46
CA ALA A 31 10.15 8.96 3.33
C ALA A 31 8.82 9.42 3.95
N TYR A 32 8.87 10.45 4.79
CA TYR A 32 7.68 11.15 5.28
C TYR A 32 7.67 12.53 4.63
N ASN A 33 6.73 12.74 3.72
CA ASN A 33 6.70 13.92 2.86
C ASN A 33 5.83 15.01 3.45
N SER A 34 6.33 16.23 3.37
CA SER A 34 5.61 17.46 3.68
C SER A 34 6.04 18.53 2.71
N TYR A 35 5.16 19.49 2.44
CA TYR A 35 5.40 20.50 1.41
C TYR A 35 5.07 21.91 1.91
N VAL A 36 5.69 22.92 1.32
CA VAL A 36 5.40 24.33 1.59
C VAL A 36 5.05 25.03 0.28
N ILE A 37 3.92 25.70 0.26
CA ILE A 37 3.49 26.58 -0.84
C ILE A 37 3.76 28.03 -0.42
N ILE A 38 4.61 28.73 -1.15
CA ILE A 38 4.95 30.14 -0.93
C ILE A 38 4.01 31.00 -1.77
N ASP A 39 3.13 31.73 -1.09
CA ASP A 39 2.18 32.67 -1.69
C ASP A 39 1.89 33.79 -0.67
N GLU A 40 0.86 34.62 -0.89
CA GLU A 40 0.39 35.65 0.09
C GLU A 40 0.00 34.97 1.41
N LYS A 41 -0.63 33.78 1.33
CA LYS A 41 -0.95 32.90 2.44
C LYS A 41 -0.08 31.65 2.38
N ILE A 42 1.12 31.71 2.97
CA ILE A 42 2.03 30.58 3.01
C ILE A 42 1.35 29.38 3.68
N THR A 43 1.40 28.24 3.02
CA THR A 43 0.70 27.02 3.45
C THR A 43 1.65 25.85 3.56
N VAL A 44 1.58 25.12 4.67
CA VAL A 44 2.28 23.86 4.88
C VAL A 44 1.28 22.72 4.67
N MET A 45 1.68 21.69 3.92
CA MET A 45 0.88 20.51 3.60
C MET A 45 1.39 19.33 4.41
N ASP A 46 0.58 18.84 5.34
CA ASP A 46 0.84 17.76 6.27
C ASP A 46 2.11 17.92 7.13
N THR A 47 2.33 17.01 8.03
CA THR A 47 3.52 16.96 8.89
C THR A 47 4.28 15.65 8.65
N VAL A 48 5.20 15.28 9.54
CA VAL A 48 5.99 14.06 9.46
C VAL A 48 5.96 13.30 10.80
N ASP A 49 6.57 12.12 10.85
CA ASP A 49 6.72 11.32 12.06
C ASP A 49 7.39 12.09 13.21
N ALA A 50 7.01 11.78 14.43
CA ALA A 50 7.43 12.46 15.66
C ALA A 50 8.96 12.46 15.87
N HIS A 51 9.66 11.42 15.41
CA HIS A 51 11.11 11.30 15.56
C HIS A 51 11.88 12.38 14.80
N PHE A 52 11.26 12.99 13.78
CA PHE A 52 11.88 13.96 12.88
C PHE A 52 11.43 15.41 13.12
N THR A 53 10.85 15.72 14.28
CA THR A 53 10.32 17.05 14.62
C THR A 53 11.32 18.18 14.36
N GLU A 54 12.55 18.07 14.87
CA GLU A 54 13.56 19.12 14.78
C GLU A 54 14.06 19.30 13.34
N GLU A 55 14.29 18.20 12.63
CA GLU A 55 14.74 18.22 11.23
C GLU A 55 13.69 18.86 10.33
N TRP A 56 12.44 18.41 10.45
CA TRP A 56 11.32 18.91 9.67
C TRP A 56 11.05 20.40 9.91
N LEU A 57 10.98 20.83 11.18
CA LEU A 57 10.83 22.26 11.50
C LEU A 57 12.01 23.09 10.98
N GLY A 58 13.21 22.55 11.01
CA GLY A 58 14.39 23.17 10.42
C GLY A 58 14.32 23.28 8.89
N ASN A 59 13.75 22.28 8.20
CA ASN A 59 13.52 22.33 6.75
C ASN A 59 12.47 23.37 6.39
N ILE A 60 11.38 23.46 7.15
CA ILE A 60 10.36 24.52 6.98
C ILE A 60 10.97 25.90 7.19
N ALA A 61 11.71 26.11 8.29
CA ALA A 61 12.30 27.41 8.61
C ALA A 61 13.24 27.92 7.50
N LYS A 62 14.00 27.03 6.84
CA LYS A 62 14.86 27.38 5.70
C LYS A 62 14.04 27.90 4.52
N VAL A 63 12.91 27.27 4.21
CA VAL A 63 12.03 27.67 3.09
C VAL A 63 11.28 28.95 3.42
N LEU A 64 10.84 29.12 4.66
CA LEU A 64 10.11 30.30 5.10
C LEU A 64 10.96 31.56 5.10
N ASP A 65 12.28 31.46 5.28
CA ASP A 65 13.22 32.59 5.35
C ASP A 65 12.71 33.75 6.26
N GLY A 66 12.31 33.39 7.46
CA GLY A 66 11.78 34.31 8.47
C GLY A 66 10.30 34.71 8.31
N LYS A 67 9.63 34.29 7.24
CA LYS A 67 8.18 34.47 7.08
C LYS A 67 7.42 33.48 7.97
N LYS A 68 6.13 33.72 8.16
CA LYS A 68 5.24 32.85 8.95
C LYS A 68 4.22 32.16 8.09
N PRO A 69 3.94 30.85 8.31
CA PRO A 69 2.87 30.16 7.62
C PRO A 69 1.50 30.66 8.08
N SER A 70 0.58 30.80 7.14
CA SER A 70 -0.82 31.15 7.40
C SER A 70 -1.67 29.91 7.67
N TYR A 71 -1.36 28.82 6.98
CA TYR A 71 -2.12 27.58 7.04
C TYR A 71 -1.24 26.35 7.23
N LEU A 72 -1.78 25.38 7.98
CA LEU A 72 -1.36 23.98 7.97
C LEU A 72 -2.55 23.17 7.47
N VAL A 73 -2.44 22.60 6.28
CA VAL A 73 -3.44 21.66 5.74
C VAL A 73 -3.11 20.25 6.23
N VAL A 74 -4.08 19.58 6.85
CA VAL A 74 -3.95 18.21 7.34
C VAL A 74 -4.88 17.32 6.51
N GLN A 75 -4.29 16.50 5.64
CA GLN A 75 -5.01 15.61 4.74
C GLN A 75 -5.26 14.25 5.38
N HIS A 76 -4.35 13.81 6.28
CA HIS A 76 -4.37 12.49 6.89
C HIS A 76 -3.94 12.56 8.36
N MET A 77 -4.51 11.70 9.20
CA MET A 77 -4.29 11.70 10.66
C MET A 77 -3.43 10.54 11.16
N GLU A 78 -2.87 9.73 10.28
CA GLU A 78 -1.90 8.73 10.70
C GLU A 78 -0.68 9.41 11.31
N PRO A 79 -0.13 8.88 12.42
CA PRO A 79 0.90 9.58 13.18
C PRO A 79 2.16 9.96 12.40
N ASP A 80 2.53 9.20 11.38
CA ASP A 80 3.68 9.51 10.52
C ASP A 80 3.49 10.76 9.63
N HIS A 81 2.25 11.27 9.56
CA HIS A 81 1.89 12.53 8.88
C HIS A 81 1.26 13.56 9.83
N ALA A 82 0.85 13.15 11.03
CA ALA A 82 0.08 14.00 11.93
C ALA A 82 0.75 14.25 13.28
N ALA A 83 1.74 13.46 13.68
CA ALA A 83 2.32 13.54 15.02
C ALA A 83 2.91 14.93 15.37
N ASN A 84 3.35 15.68 14.36
CA ASN A 84 3.95 16.98 14.56
C ASN A 84 2.97 18.17 14.48
N ILE A 85 1.67 17.96 14.34
CA ILE A 85 0.68 19.06 14.32
C ILE A 85 0.82 19.94 15.58
N HIS A 86 0.90 19.35 16.77
CA HIS A 86 1.02 20.10 18.02
C HIS A 86 2.36 20.85 18.11
N ASN A 87 3.47 20.24 17.69
CA ASN A 87 4.78 20.88 17.69
C ASN A 87 4.84 22.03 16.69
N PHE A 88 4.22 21.86 15.52
CA PHE A 88 4.11 22.92 14.53
C PHE A 88 3.31 24.12 15.06
N MET A 89 2.16 23.88 15.69
CA MET A 89 1.35 24.95 16.28
C MET A 89 2.06 25.67 17.43
N LYS A 90 2.95 25.01 18.15
CA LYS A 90 3.83 25.67 19.14
C LYS A 90 4.88 26.55 18.48
N ALA A 91 5.47 26.09 17.37
CA ALA A 91 6.49 26.85 16.64
C ALA A 91 5.88 28.05 15.87
N TYR A 92 4.66 27.89 15.36
CA TYR A 92 3.95 28.87 14.56
C TYR A 92 2.53 29.15 15.10
N PRO A 93 2.42 29.80 16.28
CA PRO A 93 1.16 29.90 17.02
C PRO A 93 0.09 30.79 16.36
N GLU A 94 0.38 31.46 15.23
CA GLU A 94 -0.57 32.27 14.48
C GLU A 94 -1.19 31.50 13.28
N THR A 95 -0.75 30.27 13.05
CA THR A 95 -1.20 29.42 11.93
C THR A 95 -2.62 28.91 12.16
N THR A 96 -3.41 28.84 11.11
CA THR A 96 -4.74 28.19 11.11
C THR A 96 -4.62 26.79 10.54
N VAL A 97 -5.12 25.78 11.27
CA VAL A 97 -5.21 24.41 10.81
C VAL A 97 -6.42 24.26 9.90
N VAL A 98 -6.20 23.74 8.68
CA VAL A 98 -7.22 23.50 7.66
C VAL A 98 -7.43 22.00 7.50
N ALA A 99 -8.63 21.53 7.77
CA ALA A 99 -8.94 20.10 7.70
C ALA A 99 -10.46 19.87 7.61
N ASN A 100 -10.88 18.64 7.36
CA ASN A 100 -12.29 18.31 7.42
C ASN A 100 -12.77 18.00 8.87
N ALA A 101 -14.07 17.90 9.06
CA ALA A 101 -14.69 17.68 10.37
C ALA A 101 -14.21 16.39 11.07
N LYS A 102 -13.99 15.29 10.31
CA LYS A 102 -13.50 14.03 10.88
C LYS A 102 -12.07 14.15 11.38
N THR A 103 -11.20 14.77 10.59
CA THR A 103 -9.81 15.06 10.95
C THR A 103 -9.75 15.83 12.27
N PHE A 104 -10.56 16.89 12.44
CA PHE A 104 -10.64 17.59 13.72
C PHE A 104 -11.17 16.74 14.88
N GLY A 105 -12.09 15.82 14.59
CA GLY A 105 -12.55 14.84 15.58
C GLY A 105 -11.42 13.91 16.04
N MET A 106 -10.60 13.44 15.11
CA MET A 106 -9.46 12.56 15.39
C MET A 106 -8.32 13.30 16.08
N MET A 107 -8.05 14.57 15.73
CA MET A 107 -7.06 15.39 16.42
C MET A 107 -7.31 15.47 17.93
N LYS A 108 -8.55 15.53 18.39
CA LYS A 108 -8.89 15.53 19.81
C LYS A 108 -8.53 14.23 20.50
N ASN A 109 -8.53 13.11 19.78
CA ASN A 109 -8.14 11.82 20.34
C ASN A 109 -6.61 11.67 20.42
N PHE A 110 -5.87 12.17 19.41
CA PHE A 110 -4.40 12.13 19.41
C PHE A 110 -3.77 13.23 20.29
N PHE A 111 -4.40 14.40 20.37
CA PHE A 111 -3.91 15.59 21.07
C PHE A 111 -4.96 16.14 22.02
N PRO A 112 -5.28 15.43 23.13
CA PRO A 112 -6.39 15.80 24.02
C PRO A 112 -6.21 17.17 24.68
N ASP A 113 -4.96 17.62 24.85
CA ASP A 113 -4.63 18.90 25.46
C ASP A 113 -4.43 20.04 24.45
N MET A 114 -4.66 19.80 23.15
CA MET A 114 -4.51 20.82 22.11
C MET A 114 -5.83 21.53 21.83
N GLU A 115 -5.87 22.82 22.15
CA GLU A 115 -7.02 23.67 21.86
C GLU A 115 -6.68 24.63 20.70
N LEU A 116 -7.38 24.47 19.57
CA LEU A 116 -7.16 25.30 18.39
C LEU A 116 -7.94 26.63 18.43
N GLY A 117 -9.03 26.72 19.21
CA GLY A 117 -9.87 27.92 19.26
C GLY A 117 -10.30 28.42 17.87
N ASP A 118 -9.97 29.68 17.56
CA ASP A 118 -10.25 30.32 16.27
C ASP A 118 -9.26 29.92 15.16
N GLN A 119 -8.20 29.16 15.48
CA GLN A 119 -7.20 28.66 14.53
C GLN A 119 -7.63 27.37 13.83
N LYS A 120 -8.91 27.22 13.60
CA LYS A 120 -9.53 26.07 12.96
C LYS A 120 -10.33 26.52 11.72
N LEU A 121 -9.97 26.02 10.54
CA LEU A 121 -10.75 26.16 9.32
C LEU A 121 -11.26 24.78 8.87
N GLU A 122 -12.54 24.53 9.08
CA GLU A 122 -13.17 23.31 8.61
C GLU A 122 -13.61 23.44 7.15
N VAL A 123 -13.12 22.54 6.29
CA VAL A 123 -13.44 22.53 4.86
C VAL A 123 -14.37 21.38 4.50
N LYS A 124 -15.12 21.56 3.42
CA LYS A 124 -16.05 20.58 2.85
C LYS A 124 -15.52 19.99 1.55
N ASN A 125 -16.08 18.88 1.15
CA ASN A 125 -15.72 18.24 -0.12
C ASN A 125 -16.04 19.17 -1.31
N GLY A 126 -15.02 19.44 -2.14
CA GLY A 126 -15.10 20.35 -3.29
C GLY A 126 -14.96 21.83 -2.94
N GLU A 127 -14.76 22.18 -1.66
CA GLU A 127 -14.51 23.56 -1.24
C GLU A 127 -13.12 24.02 -1.66
N SER A 128 -12.97 25.30 -1.97
CA SER A 128 -11.69 25.88 -2.39
C SER A 128 -11.23 26.95 -1.42
N LEU A 129 -9.91 27.06 -1.25
CA LEU A 129 -9.21 28.06 -0.42
C LEU A 129 -8.20 28.81 -1.29
N SER A 130 -8.37 30.14 -1.41
CA SER A 130 -7.38 30.99 -2.08
C SER A 130 -6.21 31.31 -1.15
N LEU A 131 -5.00 31.17 -1.67
CA LEU A 131 -3.76 31.55 -0.98
C LEU A 131 -3.22 32.92 -1.47
N GLY A 132 -3.84 33.47 -2.49
CA GLY A 132 -3.41 34.63 -3.27
C GLY A 132 -3.42 34.26 -4.75
N THR A 133 -2.29 33.87 -5.30
CA THR A 133 -2.15 33.36 -6.66
C THR A 133 -2.62 31.91 -6.79
N HIS A 134 -2.32 31.08 -5.80
CA HIS A 134 -2.68 29.65 -5.76
C HIS A 134 -4.08 29.46 -5.18
N THR A 135 -4.75 28.40 -5.64
CA THR A 135 -6.05 27.98 -5.11
C THR A 135 -6.03 26.48 -4.84
N LEU A 136 -6.31 26.12 -3.59
CA LEU A 136 -6.45 24.73 -3.15
C LEU A 136 -7.91 24.30 -3.23
N THR A 137 -8.19 23.14 -3.79
CA THR A 137 -9.52 22.50 -3.80
C THR A 137 -9.43 21.16 -3.08
N PHE A 138 -10.27 20.97 -2.06
CA PHE A 138 -10.24 19.79 -1.19
C PHE A 138 -11.19 18.71 -1.72
N VAL A 139 -10.66 17.52 -2.00
CA VAL A 139 -11.42 16.38 -2.50
C VAL A 139 -11.38 15.26 -1.47
N PHE A 140 -12.51 14.92 -0.89
CA PHE A 140 -12.57 13.85 0.12
C PHE A 140 -12.38 12.49 -0.52
N ALA A 141 -11.49 11.70 0.08
CA ALA A 141 -11.10 10.36 -0.31
C ALA A 141 -11.27 9.36 0.86
N PRO A 142 -12.48 9.25 1.44
CA PRO A 142 -12.68 8.41 2.62
C PRO A 142 -12.32 6.96 2.33
N MET A 143 -11.63 6.32 3.27
CA MET A 143 -11.09 4.96 3.18
C MET A 143 -9.99 4.78 2.13
N VAL A 144 -9.26 5.86 1.81
CA VAL A 144 -8.02 5.77 1.04
C VAL A 144 -6.85 6.34 1.90
N HIS A 145 -6.37 5.66 3.01
CA HIS A 145 -6.96 4.38 3.50
C HIS A 145 -7.75 4.56 4.80
N TRP A 146 -7.76 5.73 5.44
CA TRP A 146 -8.55 6.06 6.63
C TRP A 146 -9.81 6.88 6.29
N PRO A 147 -10.80 6.95 7.21
CA PRO A 147 -12.12 7.53 6.90
C PRO A 147 -12.13 9.05 6.74
N GLU A 148 -11.11 9.76 7.21
CA GLU A 148 -10.99 11.22 7.16
C GLU A 148 -10.17 11.72 5.98
N VAL A 149 -9.47 10.84 5.27
CA VAL A 149 -8.52 11.25 4.21
C VAL A 149 -9.16 12.17 3.19
N MET A 150 -8.46 13.23 2.88
CA MET A 150 -8.72 14.11 1.74
C MET A 150 -7.44 14.29 0.92
N VAL A 151 -7.59 14.52 -0.36
CA VAL A 151 -6.51 14.98 -1.25
C VAL A 151 -6.77 16.42 -1.61
N THR A 152 -5.71 17.15 -1.98
CA THR A 152 -5.82 18.59 -2.28
C THR A 152 -5.27 18.86 -3.67
N TYR A 153 -6.08 19.46 -4.53
CA TYR A 153 -5.65 19.88 -5.85
C TYR A 153 -5.34 21.37 -5.85
N GLU A 154 -4.12 21.72 -6.21
CA GLU A 154 -3.67 23.09 -6.45
C GLU A 154 -3.79 23.38 -7.96
N SER A 155 -4.62 24.37 -8.30
CA SER A 155 -5.06 24.57 -9.69
C SER A 155 -4.15 25.47 -10.53
N THR A 156 -3.24 26.25 -9.95
CA THR A 156 -2.36 27.19 -10.67
C THR A 156 -1.20 26.44 -11.33
N GLU A 157 -0.51 25.61 -10.57
CA GLU A 157 0.62 24.79 -11.05
C GLU A 157 0.18 23.34 -11.32
N LYS A 158 -1.12 23.03 -11.11
CA LYS A 158 -1.74 21.73 -11.42
C LYS A 158 -1.16 20.58 -10.62
N VAL A 159 -0.95 20.79 -9.33
CA VAL A 159 -0.36 19.84 -8.39
C VAL A 159 -1.44 19.13 -7.60
N LEU A 160 -1.37 17.81 -7.55
CA LEU A 160 -2.18 16.97 -6.66
C LEU A 160 -1.34 16.57 -5.45
N PHE A 161 -1.69 17.07 -4.26
CA PHE A 161 -1.24 16.50 -3.00
C PHE A 161 -2.15 15.32 -2.68
N SER A 162 -1.63 14.11 -2.83
CA SER A 162 -2.44 12.89 -2.96
C SER A 162 -2.62 12.10 -1.66
N ALA A 163 -2.21 12.66 -0.52
CA ALA A 163 -2.07 11.91 0.72
C ALA A 163 -1.24 10.64 0.47
N ASP A 164 -1.63 9.47 0.96
CA ASP A 164 -0.93 8.20 0.73
C ASP A 164 -1.09 7.65 -0.69
N GLY A 165 -2.01 8.22 -1.46
CA GLY A 165 -2.18 7.85 -2.85
C GLY A 165 -0.89 8.04 -3.66
N PHE A 166 -0.50 7.03 -4.45
CA PHE A 166 0.73 7.00 -5.25
C PHE A 166 2.03 6.94 -4.43
N GLY A 167 1.93 6.68 -3.11
CA GLY A 167 3.06 6.44 -2.24
C GLY A 167 3.75 5.10 -2.49
N LYS A 168 4.96 4.96 -1.96
CA LYS A 168 5.73 3.71 -1.96
C LYS A 168 6.58 3.60 -0.70
N PHE A 169 7.01 2.39 -0.35
CA PHE A 169 8.07 2.18 0.63
C PHE A 169 9.41 2.71 0.12
N GLY A 170 10.33 2.97 1.04
CA GLY A 170 11.69 3.40 0.75
C GLY A 170 11.93 4.91 0.92
N ALA A 171 13.13 5.26 1.38
CA ALA A 171 13.62 6.63 1.48
C ALA A 171 13.92 7.22 0.09
N LEU A 172 13.85 8.55 -0.07
CA LEU A 172 14.03 9.22 -1.37
C LEU A 172 15.47 9.23 -1.88
N ASP A 173 16.44 8.97 -1.03
CA ASP A 173 17.86 8.92 -1.36
C ASP A 173 18.36 7.50 -1.67
N VAL A 174 17.44 6.52 -1.74
CA VAL A 174 17.70 5.15 -2.20
C VAL A 174 17.08 4.95 -3.58
N GLU A 175 17.87 4.49 -4.54
CA GLU A 175 17.38 4.17 -5.89
C GLU A 175 16.75 2.76 -5.89
N GLU A 176 15.47 2.67 -6.23
CA GLU A 176 14.73 1.42 -6.35
C GLU A 176 13.55 1.54 -7.31
N ASP A 177 13.05 0.41 -7.80
CA ASP A 177 11.92 0.36 -8.72
C ASP A 177 10.63 0.83 -8.01
N TRP A 178 9.98 1.86 -8.59
CA TRP A 178 8.72 2.38 -8.06
C TRP A 178 7.61 1.33 -8.07
N ASP A 179 7.46 0.59 -9.17
CA ASP A 179 6.35 -0.37 -9.35
C ASP A 179 6.34 -1.46 -8.27
N CYS A 180 7.50 -1.96 -7.88
CA CYS A 180 7.64 -3.01 -6.87
C CYS A 180 7.20 -2.49 -5.50
N GLU A 181 7.85 -1.43 -5.02
CA GLU A 181 7.62 -0.91 -3.68
C GLU A 181 6.27 -0.20 -3.54
N ALA A 182 5.78 0.44 -4.60
CA ALA A 182 4.45 1.05 -4.61
C ALA A 182 3.34 -0.01 -4.64
N ARG A 183 3.53 -1.14 -5.33
CA ARG A 183 2.57 -2.25 -5.33
C ARG A 183 2.52 -2.90 -3.95
N ARG A 184 3.68 -3.15 -3.33
CA ARG A 184 3.78 -3.71 -1.97
C ARG A 184 3.11 -2.79 -0.95
N TYR A 185 3.38 -1.47 -1.03
CA TYR A 185 2.72 -0.44 -0.22
C TYR A 185 1.20 -0.44 -0.46
N TYR A 186 0.76 -0.34 -1.73
CA TYR A 186 -0.65 -0.29 -2.07
C TYR A 186 -1.41 -1.53 -1.58
N ILE A 187 -0.94 -2.73 -1.92
CA ILE A 187 -1.61 -3.99 -1.55
C ILE A 187 -1.63 -4.15 -0.04
N GLY A 188 -0.53 -3.86 0.64
CA GLY A 188 -0.42 -3.95 2.09
C GLY A 188 -1.41 -3.05 2.82
N ILE A 189 -1.45 -1.77 2.47
CA ILE A 189 -2.10 -0.71 3.23
C ILE A 189 -3.47 -0.33 2.67
N VAL A 190 -3.57 -0.18 1.34
CA VAL A 190 -4.79 0.31 0.67
C VAL A 190 -5.61 -0.82 0.02
N GLY A 191 -5.04 -1.99 -0.20
CA GLY A 191 -5.59 -3.05 -1.04
C GLY A 191 -7.03 -3.48 -0.76
N LYS A 192 -7.47 -3.42 0.50
CA LYS A 192 -8.87 -3.66 0.89
C LYS A 192 -9.86 -2.69 0.24
N TYR A 193 -9.43 -1.47 -0.04
CA TYR A 193 -10.28 -0.33 -0.37
C TYR A 193 -10.31 0.02 -1.87
N GLY A 194 -10.23 -0.97 -2.74
CA GLY A 194 -10.21 -0.76 -4.20
C GLY A 194 -11.38 0.09 -4.72
N ALA A 195 -12.61 -0.10 -4.23
CA ALA A 195 -13.75 0.70 -4.68
C ALA A 195 -13.67 2.19 -4.29
N PRO A 196 -13.27 2.59 -3.07
CA PRO A 196 -12.89 3.96 -2.73
C PRO A 196 -11.83 4.55 -3.66
N VAL A 197 -10.75 3.80 -3.93
CA VAL A 197 -9.67 4.25 -4.86
C VAL A 197 -10.21 4.46 -6.26
N GLN A 198 -11.00 3.54 -6.82
CA GLN A 198 -11.66 3.70 -8.11
C GLN A 198 -12.56 4.96 -8.17
N THR A 199 -13.20 5.30 -7.05
CA THR A 199 -13.99 6.52 -6.95
C THR A 199 -13.10 7.77 -6.96
N LEU A 200 -11.97 7.73 -6.28
CA LEU A 200 -10.98 8.82 -6.27
C LEU A 200 -10.37 9.02 -7.67
N LEU A 201 -9.96 7.95 -8.35
CA LEU A 201 -9.41 8.01 -9.71
C LEU A 201 -10.39 8.66 -10.71
N LYS A 202 -11.69 8.33 -10.60
CA LYS A 202 -12.73 8.98 -11.44
C LYS A 202 -12.86 10.47 -11.18
N LYS A 203 -12.71 10.93 -9.94
CA LYS A 203 -12.72 12.35 -9.60
C LYS A 203 -11.45 13.04 -10.11
N ALA A 204 -10.29 12.41 -9.94
CA ALA A 204 -9.00 12.92 -10.38
C ALA A 204 -8.92 13.04 -11.92
N ALA A 205 -9.55 12.15 -12.66
CA ALA A 205 -9.60 12.18 -14.13
C ALA A 205 -10.27 13.45 -14.71
N ALA A 206 -11.04 14.19 -13.91
CA ALA A 206 -11.63 15.47 -14.30
C ALA A 206 -10.70 16.67 -14.06
N LEU A 207 -9.54 16.46 -13.43
CA LEU A 207 -8.55 17.48 -13.10
C LEU A 207 -7.37 17.42 -14.09
N ASP A 208 -6.81 18.60 -14.39
CA ASP A 208 -5.59 18.70 -15.19
C ASP A 208 -4.37 18.60 -14.27
N ILE A 209 -3.98 17.36 -13.92
CA ILE A 209 -2.87 17.09 -13.00
C ILE A 209 -1.58 16.96 -13.81
N GLN A 210 -0.56 17.73 -13.43
CA GLN A 210 0.78 17.70 -14.03
C GLN A 210 1.85 17.18 -13.05
N ILE A 211 1.59 17.27 -11.74
CA ILE A 211 2.49 16.85 -10.68
C ILE A 211 1.67 16.13 -9.60
N ILE A 212 2.19 15.02 -9.09
CA ILE A 212 1.61 14.34 -7.92
C ILE A 212 2.63 14.39 -6.77
N CYS A 213 2.19 14.89 -5.62
CA CYS A 213 2.95 15.02 -4.39
C CYS A 213 2.38 14.07 -3.32
N PRO A 214 2.86 12.82 -3.22
CA PRO A 214 2.40 11.86 -2.23
C PRO A 214 3.01 12.11 -0.85
N LEU A 215 2.45 11.50 0.19
CA LEU A 215 3.01 11.55 1.55
C LEU A 215 4.18 10.59 1.76
N HIS A 216 4.36 9.60 0.86
CA HIS A 216 5.52 8.71 0.80
C HIS A 216 6.06 8.60 -0.62
N GLY A 217 7.37 8.36 -0.76
CA GLY A 217 8.01 8.16 -2.06
C GLY A 217 8.22 9.46 -2.86
N PRO A 218 8.64 9.37 -4.13
CA PRO A 218 9.04 10.51 -4.93
C PRO A 218 7.86 11.37 -5.39
N VAL A 219 8.13 12.65 -5.64
CA VAL A 219 7.24 13.52 -6.40
C VAL A 219 7.22 13.04 -7.85
N LEU A 220 6.03 12.84 -8.41
CA LEU A 220 5.83 12.32 -9.75
C LEU A 220 5.53 13.47 -10.71
N THR A 221 6.40 13.66 -11.70
CA THR A 221 6.33 14.79 -12.64
C THR A 221 6.27 14.36 -14.11
N GLU A 222 6.60 13.10 -14.38
CA GLU A 222 6.67 12.55 -15.74
C GLU A 222 5.83 11.27 -15.79
N ASP A 223 5.32 10.94 -16.97
CA ASP A 223 4.56 9.71 -17.24
C ASP A 223 3.46 9.37 -16.21
N LEU A 224 2.70 10.38 -15.78
CA LEU A 224 1.64 10.21 -14.79
C LEU A 224 0.61 9.15 -15.20
N GLY A 225 0.46 8.91 -16.50
CA GLY A 225 -0.39 7.85 -17.05
C GLY A 225 -0.02 6.47 -16.56
N HIS A 226 1.28 6.16 -16.43
CA HIS A 226 1.78 4.90 -15.88
C HIS A 226 1.30 4.66 -14.44
N TYR A 227 1.49 5.63 -13.55
CA TYR A 227 1.09 5.51 -12.14
C TYR A 227 -0.43 5.38 -11.97
N ILE A 228 -1.20 6.13 -12.76
CA ILE A 228 -2.66 6.05 -12.77
C ILE A 228 -3.14 4.69 -13.26
N GLU A 229 -2.52 4.14 -14.32
CA GLU A 229 -2.82 2.80 -14.84
C GLU A 229 -2.54 1.71 -13.79
N LYS A 230 -1.39 1.78 -13.09
CA LYS A 230 -1.07 0.84 -11.99
C LYS A 230 -2.13 0.89 -10.89
N TYR A 231 -2.50 2.07 -10.44
CA TYR A 231 -3.56 2.24 -9.45
C TYR A 231 -4.93 1.73 -9.94
N ASP A 232 -5.26 1.89 -11.23
CA ASP A 232 -6.49 1.32 -11.81
C ASP A 232 -6.45 -0.21 -11.79
N ILE A 233 -5.33 -0.82 -12.18
CA ILE A 233 -5.13 -2.28 -12.16
C ILE A 233 -5.28 -2.81 -10.74
N TRP A 234 -4.55 -2.26 -9.77
CA TRP A 234 -4.54 -2.75 -8.39
C TRP A 234 -5.90 -2.56 -7.71
N SER A 235 -6.51 -1.39 -7.85
CA SER A 235 -7.79 -1.07 -7.19
C SER A 235 -9.01 -1.75 -7.82
N SER A 236 -8.91 -2.18 -9.07
CA SER A 236 -9.93 -3.00 -9.74
C SER A 236 -9.67 -4.51 -9.62
N TYR A 237 -8.58 -4.90 -8.92
CA TYR A 237 -8.16 -6.29 -8.73
C TYR A 237 -7.93 -7.05 -10.05
N LYS A 238 -7.49 -6.35 -11.09
CA LYS A 238 -7.06 -6.94 -12.34
C LYS A 238 -5.74 -7.70 -12.17
N VAL A 239 -5.49 -8.62 -13.06
CA VAL A 239 -4.16 -9.24 -13.19
C VAL A 239 -3.22 -8.24 -13.82
N GLU A 240 -2.08 -8.00 -13.20
CA GLU A 240 -1.07 -7.06 -13.73
C GLU A 240 -0.11 -7.73 -14.70
N SER A 241 0.30 -8.94 -14.37
CA SER A 241 1.29 -9.68 -15.15
C SER A 241 0.95 -11.17 -15.24
N GLU A 242 1.39 -11.82 -16.29
CA GLU A 242 1.27 -13.28 -16.39
C GLU A 242 2.34 -13.98 -15.55
N GLY A 243 1.91 -14.99 -14.80
CA GLY A 243 2.78 -15.78 -13.94
C GLY A 243 2.02 -16.62 -12.94
N VAL A 244 2.75 -17.42 -12.21
CA VAL A 244 2.24 -18.31 -11.15
C VAL A 244 3.01 -18.07 -9.87
N VAL A 245 2.30 -17.83 -8.79
CA VAL A 245 2.85 -17.82 -7.43
C VAL A 245 2.64 -19.20 -6.81
N ILE A 246 3.67 -19.77 -6.22
CA ILE A 246 3.61 -20.97 -5.41
C ILE A 246 4.01 -20.60 -3.98
N ALA A 247 3.04 -20.51 -3.10
CA ALA A 247 3.25 -20.24 -1.69
C ALA A 247 3.17 -21.57 -0.91
N TYR A 248 4.25 -21.94 -0.21
CA TYR A 248 4.28 -23.19 0.52
C TYR A 248 4.65 -23.04 1.99
N ALA A 249 4.15 -23.96 2.80
CA ALA A 249 4.59 -24.18 4.17
C ALA A 249 4.91 -25.67 4.38
N SER A 250 6.11 -25.97 4.85
CA SER A 250 6.61 -27.35 4.98
C SER A 250 7.35 -27.55 6.29
N VAL A 251 7.11 -28.70 6.96
CA VAL A 251 7.78 -29.04 8.22
C VAL A 251 9.03 -29.87 7.97
N TYR A 252 8.90 -31.02 7.26
CA TYR A 252 9.97 -31.96 7.01
C TYR A 252 10.40 -32.06 5.54
N GLY A 253 10.04 -31.04 4.71
CA GLY A 253 10.51 -30.93 3.33
C GLY A 253 9.65 -31.61 2.27
N ASN A 254 8.67 -32.45 2.61
CA ASN A 254 7.88 -33.17 1.60
C ASN A 254 6.94 -32.24 0.81
N THR A 255 6.27 -31.31 1.49
CA THR A 255 5.43 -30.30 0.82
C THR A 255 6.30 -29.32 0.00
N LYS A 256 7.46 -28.91 0.53
CA LYS A 256 8.46 -28.13 -0.20
C LYS A 256 8.88 -28.83 -1.48
N LYS A 257 9.24 -30.12 -1.42
CA LYS A 257 9.64 -30.89 -2.60
C LYS A 257 8.56 -30.91 -3.69
N ALA A 258 7.28 -31.02 -3.30
CA ALA A 258 6.19 -30.96 -4.27
C ALA A 258 6.06 -29.58 -4.90
N ALA A 259 6.20 -28.51 -4.13
CA ALA A 259 6.19 -27.13 -4.63
C ALA A 259 7.36 -26.88 -5.60
N GLU A 260 8.56 -27.34 -5.28
CA GLU A 260 9.75 -27.25 -6.15
C GLU A 260 9.59 -28.03 -7.46
N ILE A 261 9.01 -29.25 -7.40
CA ILE A 261 8.70 -30.04 -8.61
C ILE A 261 7.69 -29.30 -9.49
N LEU A 262 6.63 -28.71 -8.91
CA LEU A 262 5.67 -27.93 -9.69
C LEU A 262 6.32 -26.71 -10.33
N ALA A 263 7.16 -25.98 -9.59
CA ALA A 263 7.89 -24.83 -10.12
C ALA A 263 8.74 -25.20 -11.34
N GLN A 264 9.54 -26.27 -11.21
CA GLN A 264 10.35 -26.78 -12.32
C GLN A 264 9.48 -27.15 -13.54
N LYS A 265 8.34 -27.84 -13.33
CA LYS A 265 7.45 -28.22 -14.44
C LYS A 265 6.82 -27.01 -15.14
N LEU A 266 6.48 -25.94 -14.40
CA LEU A 266 6.00 -24.69 -14.96
C LEU A 266 7.08 -24.01 -15.80
N GLU A 267 8.31 -23.96 -15.33
CA GLU A 267 9.46 -23.42 -16.07
C GLU A 267 9.74 -24.22 -17.34
N GLU A 268 9.73 -25.55 -17.26
CA GLU A 268 9.90 -26.45 -18.41
C GLU A 268 8.80 -26.26 -19.48
N LYS A 269 7.59 -25.86 -19.07
CA LYS A 269 6.47 -25.55 -19.97
C LYS A 269 6.47 -24.09 -20.47
N GLY A 270 7.46 -23.28 -20.06
CA GLY A 270 7.62 -21.92 -20.53
C GLY A 270 6.70 -20.91 -19.84
N CYS A 271 6.28 -21.17 -18.59
CA CYS A 271 5.55 -20.18 -17.80
C CYS A 271 6.37 -18.87 -17.69
N PRO A 272 5.80 -17.70 -18.00
CA PRO A 272 6.58 -16.45 -18.09
C PRO A 272 7.26 -16.05 -16.79
N LYS A 273 6.63 -16.35 -15.66
CA LYS A 273 7.16 -16.11 -14.33
C LYS A 273 6.64 -17.15 -13.35
N VAL A 274 7.55 -17.70 -12.55
CA VAL A 274 7.22 -18.56 -11.40
C VAL A 274 7.87 -17.95 -10.17
N SER A 275 7.07 -17.60 -9.18
CA SER A 275 7.52 -17.12 -7.86
C SER A 275 7.26 -18.20 -6.82
N LEU A 276 8.29 -18.61 -6.09
CA LEU A 276 8.23 -19.70 -5.10
C LEU A 276 8.56 -19.15 -3.71
N PHE A 277 7.59 -19.14 -2.80
CA PHE A 277 7.73 -18.58 -1.45
C PHE A 277 7.65 -19.64 -0.36
N ASP A 278 8.68 -19.74 0.49
CA ASP A 278 8.63 -20.43 1.77
C ASP A 278 8.03 -19.49 2.83
N LEU A 279 6.75 -19.63 3.10
CA LEU A 279 6.01 -18.74 4.02
C LEU A 279 6.55 -18.69 5.45
N ALA A 280 7.39 -19.63 5.83
CA ALA A 280 8.04 -19.62 7.14
C ALA A 280 9.36 -18.80 7.14
N ARG A 281 9.84 -18.33 5.98
CA ARG A 281 11.17 -17.74 5.82
C ARG A 281 11.22 -16.51 4.92
N CYS A 282 10.21 -16.31 4.07
CA CYS A 282 10.12 -15.10 3.24
C CYS A 282 9.51 -13.92 4.01
N ASP A 283 9.68 -12.72 3.52
CA ASP A 283 8.77 -11.64 3.83
C ASP A 283 7.37 -12.01 3.29
N MET A 284 6.39 -12.08 4.18
CA MET A 284 5.03 -12.47 3.80
C MET A 284 4.36 -11.40 2.94
N ALA A 285 4.71 -10.13 3.11
CA ALA A 285 4.17 -9.02 2.33
C ALA A 285 4.54 -9.15 0.84
N GLU A 286 5.74 -9.61 0.53
CA GLU A 286 6.18 -9.92 -0.83
C GLU A 286 5.34 -11.05 -1.47
N ALA A 287 5.07 -12.11 -0.71
CA ALA A 287 4.26 -13.23 -1.20
C ALA A 287 2.79 -12.80 -1.41
N VAL A 288 2.27 -11.92 -0.57
CA VAL A 288 0.93 -11.32 -0.71
C VAL A 288 0.89 -10.44 -1.95
N GLU A 289 1.83 -9.52 -2.11
CA GLU A 289 1.92 -8.60 -3.24
C GLU A 289 1.97 -9.37 -4.58
N ASP A 290 2.89 -10.32 -4.72
CA ASP A 290 3.01 -11.14 -5.94
C ASP A 290 1.72 -11.93 -6.22
N SER A 291 0.98 -12.37 -5.18
CA SER A 291 -0.31 -13.03 -5.37
C SER A 291 -1.38 -12.12 -5.98
N PHE A 292 -1.33 -10.82 -5.70
CA PHE A 292 -2.19 -9.84 -6.37
C PHE A 292 -1.69 -9.44 -7.75
N ARG A 293 -0.37 -9.45 -7.96
CA ARG A 293 0.27 -9.15 -9.25
C ARG A 293 -0.07 -10.17 -10.32
N TYR A 294 0.05 -11.45 -9.97
CA TYR A 294 -0.13 -12.55 -10.93
C TYR A 294 -1.54 -13.15 -10.88
N GLY A 295 -1.94 -13.76 -12.00
CA GLY A 295 -3.29 -14.32 -12.16
C GLY A 295 -3.51 -15.67 -11.50
N LYS A 296 -2.43 -16.40 -11.14
CA LYS A 296 -2.48 -17.79 -10.73
C LYS A 296 -1.69 -18.00 -9.43
N LEU A 297 -2.31 -18.70 -8.47
CA LEU A 297 -1.75 -18.97 -7.14
C LEU A 297 -1.86 -20.45 -6.82
N VAL A 298 -0.79 -21.05 -6.33
CA VAL A 298 -0.80 -22.40 -5.76
C VAL A 298 -0.49 -22.34 -4.27
N LEU A 299 -1.39 -22.90 -3.46
CA LEU A 299 -1.28 -22.95 -2.01
C LEU A 299 -0.87 -24.36 -1.60
N ALA A 300 0.38 -24.52 -1.17
CA ALA A 300 0.96 -25.81 -0.78
C ALA A 300 1.12 -25.89 0.73
N SER A 301 0.27 -26.70 1.40
CA SER A 301 0.26 -26.81 2.86
C SER A 301 0.11 -28.23 3.33
N LEU A 302 0.65 -28.49 4.52
CA LEU A 302 0.33 -29.72 5.26
C LEU A 302 -0.83 -29.47 6.21
N THR A 303 -1.48 -30.59 6.59
CA THR A 303 -2.49 -30.59 7.66
C THR A 303 -1.80 -30.62 9.02
N TYR A 304 -2.15 -29.67 9.87
CA TYR A 304 -1.62 -29.52 11.22
C TYR A 304 -2.75 -29.24 12.20
N ASN A 305 -2.92 -30.09 13.21
CA ASN A 305 -4.04 -30.00 14.17
C ASN A 305 -5.44 -29.93 13.50
N GLY A 306 -5.63 -30.63 12.38
CA GLY A 306 -6.89 -30.62 11.62
C GLY A 306 -7.10 -29.37 10.74
N GLU A 307 -6.14 -28.43 10.72
CA GLU A 307 -6.16 -27.16 10.02
C GLU A 307 -5.04 -27.10 8.97
N ALA A 308 -4.97 -26.02 8.18
CA ALA A 308 -3.77 -25.69 7.43
C ALA A 308 -2.64 -25.26 8.38
N PHE A 309 -1.38 -25.41 7.96
CA PHE A 309 -0.24 -25.02 8.79
C PHE A 309 -0.27 -23.52 9.13
N PRO A 310 0.17 -23.06 10.32
CA PRO A 310 -0.01 -21.68 10.78
C PRO A 310 0.40 -20.61 9.79
N PHE A 311 1.58 -20.66 9.19
CA PHE A 311 2.03 -19.67 8.20
C PHE A 311 1.11 -19.59 6.97
N MET A 312 0.59 -20.73 6.50
CA MET A 312 -0.39 -20.77 5.43
C MET A 312 -1.73 -20.14 5.84
N ARG A 313 -2.17 -20.35 7.09
CA ARG A 313 -3.41 -19.71 7.59
C ARG A 313 -3.26 -18.19 7.61
N THR A 314 -2.15 -17.70 8.16
CA THR A 314 -1.86 -16.26 8.18
C THR A 314 -1.85 -15.71 6.77
N PHE A 315 -1.11 -16.31 5.85
CA PHE A 315 -1.03 -15.88 4.47
C PHE A 315 -2.41 -15.81 3.77
N VAL A 316 -3.23 -16.83 3.95
CA VAL A 316 -4.59 -16.86 3.38
C VAL A 316 -5.48 -15.80 4.01
N ASP A 317 -5.37 -15.56 5.32
CA ASP A 317 -6.12 -14.49 6.00
C ASP A 317 -5.70 -13.11 5.46
N GLU A 318 -4.40 -12.85 5.27
CA GLU A 318 -3.87 -11.63 4.64
C GLU A 318 -4.45 -11.39 3.24
N LEU A 319 -4.56 -12.43 2.42
CA LEU A 319 -5.16 -12.32 1.09
C LEU A 319 -6.64 -11.98 1.16
N VAL A 320 -7.41 -12.70 1.98
CA VAL A 320 -8.87 -12.54 2.08
C VAL A 320 -9.24 -11.18 2.66
N GLU A 321 -8.50 -10.69 3.66
CA GLU A 321 -8.71 -9.39 4.29
C GLU A 321 -8.53 -8.23 3.32
N ARG A 322 -7.68 -8.41 2.29
CA ARG A 322 -7.43 -7.45 1.20
C ARG A 322 -8.32 -7.66 -0.03
N ASN A 323 -9.44 -8.39 0.13
CA ASN A 323 -10.40 -8.67 -0.95
C ASN A 323 -9.81 -9.44 -2.15
N TYR A 324 -8.93 -10.41 -1.90
CA TYR A 324 -8.37 -11.26 -2.96
C TYR A 324 -9.45 -11.88 -3.85
N GLN A 325 -9.37 -11.60 -5.14
CA GLN A 325 -10.41 -11.96 -6.11
C GLN A 325 -9.89 -12.01 -7.55
N ASN A 326 -10.72 -12.51 -8.49
CA ASN A 326 -10.40 -12.60 -9.92
C ASN A 326 -9.14 -13.42 -10.20
N ARG A 327 -8.94 -14.53 -9.50
CA ARG A 327 -7.71 -15.34 -9.58
C ARG A 327 -8.03 -16.83 -9.70
N THR A 328 -7.09 -17.57 -10.29
CA THR A 328 -7.11 -19.04 -10.32
C THR A 328 -6.24 -19.58 -9.19
N ILE A 329 -6.78 -20.52 -8.39
CA ILE A 329 -6.09 -21.11 -7.25
C ILE A 329 -6.00 -22.62 -7.39
N GLY A 330 -4.78 -23.16 -7.23
CA GLY A 330 -4.50 -24.60 -7.10
C GLY A 330 -4.11 -24.95 -5.68
N ILE A 331 -4.32 -26.22 -5.29
CA ILE A 331 -3.99 -26.74 -3.96
C ILE A 331 -3.01 -27.91 -4.08
N ILE A 332 -1.95 -27.84 -3.30
CA ILE A 332 -1.11 -28.99 -2.94
C ILE A 332 -1.31 -29.23 -1.44
N GLU A 333 -1.94 -30.33 -1.07
CA GLU A 333 -2.09 -30.65 0.35
C GLU A 333 -1.28 -31.89 0.74
N ASN A 334 -0.79 -31.93 1.97
CA ASN A 334 -0.09 -33.05 2.54
C ASN A 334 -0.68 -33.47 3.90
N GLY A 335 -0.80 -34.77 4.13
CA GLY A 335 -1.20 -35.33 5.41
C GLY A 335 -0.89 -36.77 5.48
N SER A 336 -0.34 -37.25 6.62
CA SER A 336 0.07 -38.66 6.75
C SER A 336 -1.11 -39.63 6.90
N TRP A 337 -2.27 -39.15 7.40
CA TRP A 337 -3.44 -40.01 7.64
C TRP A 337 -4.80 -39.34 7.29
N ALA A 338 -4.92 -38.02 7.38
CA ALA A 338 -6.17 -37.29 7.11
C ALA A 338 -5.86 -35.87 6.56
N PRO A 339 -5.55 -35.75 5.25
CA PRO A 339 -5.32 -34.44 4.65
C PRO A 339 -6.61 -33.62 4.72
N MET A 340 -6.52 -32.40 5.27
CA MET A 340 -7.63 -31.47 5.47
C MET A 340 -7.29 -30.03 5.05
N ALA A 341 -6.00 -29.76 4.82
CA ALA A 341 -5.52 -28.39 4.53
C ALA A 341 -6.27 -27.77 3.34
N GLY A 342 -6.47 -28.51 2.27
CA GLY A 342 -7.16 -28.03 1.07
C GLY A 342 -8.61 -27.63 1.34
N LYS A 343 -9.34 -28.42 2.13
CA LYS A 343 -10.71 -28.09 2.52
C LYS A 343 -10.78 -26.81 3.36
N VAL A 344 -9.87 -26.69 4.34
CA VAL A 344 -9.80 -25.52 5.22
C VAL A 344 -9.47 -24.25 4.42
N ILE A 345 -8.48 -24.33 3.54
CA ILE A 345 -8.09 -23.20 2.68
C ILE A 345 -9.27 -22.77 1.79
N LYS A 346 -9.94 -23.72 1.11
CA LYS A 346 -11.08 -23.39 0.25
C LYS A 346 -12.21 -22.69 1.00
N ALA A 347 -12.49 -23.11 2.24
CA ALA A 347 -13.52 -22.49 3.08
C ALA A 347 -13.22 -21.00 3.40
N LYS A 348 -11.95 -20.63 3.54
CA LYS A 348 -11.56 -19.23 3.76
C LYS A 348 -11.91 -18.31 2.59
N PHE A 349 -11.85 -18.80 1.36
CA PHE A 349 -12.17 -18.06 0.14
C PHE A 349 -13.66 -18.05 -0.25
N GLU A 350 -14.58 -18.63 0.55
CA GLU A 350 -16.01 -18.71 0.20
C GLU A 350 -16.64 -17.35 -0.11
N LYS A 351 -16.13 -16.26 0.49
CA LYS A 351 -16.62 -14.91 0.27
C LYS A 351 -15.84 -14.14 -0.80
N SER A 352 -14.73 -14.68 -1.27
CA SER A 352 -13.91 -14.07 -2.32
C SER A 352 -14.61 -14.19 -3.66
N LYS A 353 -14.57 -13.12 -4.45
CA LYS A 353 -15.29 -13.06 -5.74
C LYS A 353 -14.44 -13.67 -6.85
N ASN A 354 -15.09 -14.37 -7.78
CA ASN A 354 -14.46 -14.84 -9.01
C ASN A 354 -13.16 -15.65 -8.77
N ILE A 355 -13.16 -16.51 -7.77
CA ILE A 355 -12.09 -17.49 -7.58
C ILE A 355 -12.40 -18.72 -8.42
N THR A 356 -11.48 -19.04 -9.33
CA THR A 356 -11.50 -20.30 -10.10
C THR A 356 -10.55 -21.28 -9.44
N TRP A 357 -11.07 -22.45 -9.04
CA TRP A 357 -10.23 -23.52 -8.50
C TRP A 357 -9.76 -24.43 -9.63
N LEU A 358 -8.48 -24.82 -9.60
CA LEU A 358 -7.99 -25.84 -10.53
C LEU A 358 -8.77 -27.14 -10.36
N GLU A 359 -9.03 -27.81 -11.47
CA GLU A 359 -9.57 -29.17 -11.47
C GLU A 359 -8.54 -30.19 -10.97
N ASN A 360 -7.30 -30.04 -11.45
CA ASN A 360 -6.17 -30.87 -11.04
C ASN A 360 -5.50 -30.28 -9.80
N ASN A 361 -5.56 -31.01 -8.69
CA ASN A 361 -4.89 -30.70 -7.44
C ASN A 361 -4.01 -31.88 -7.00
N CYS A 362 -3.05 -31.65 -6.11
CA CYS A 362 -2.15 -32.70 -5.64
C CYS A 362 -2.40 -32.99 -4.16
N THR A 363 -2.70 -34.27 -3.83
CA THR A 363 -2.81 -34.73 -2.45
C THR A 363 -1.69 -35.73 -2.15
N ILE A 364 -0.85 -35.38 -1.18
CA ILE A 364 0.33 -36.17 -0.79
C ILE A 364 0.05 -36.87 0.53
N MET A 365 0.34 -38.15 0.58
CA MET A 365 0.31 -38.93 1.81
C MET A 365 1.76 -39.12 2.31
N SER A 366 2.23 -38.19 3.12
CA SER A 366 3.59 -38.08 3.66
C SER A 366 4.64 -37.71 2.61
N ALA A 367 5.19 -38.66 1.86
CA ALA A 367 6.23 -38.46 0.86
C ALA A 367 5.64 -38.33 -0.56
N VAL A 368 6.31 -37.55 -1.41
CA VAL A 368 6.00 -37.45 -2.85
C VAL A 368 6.32 -38.81 -3.54
N LYS A 369 5.35 -39.31 -4.28
CA LYS A 369 5.42 -40.57 -5.05
C LYS A 369 5.19 -40.30 -6.54
N ASP A 370 5.37 -41.32 -7.39
CA ASP A 370 5.18 -41.20 -8.84
C ASP A 370 3.78 -40.70 -9.23
N GLU A 371 2.73 -41.14 -8.53
CA GLU A 371 1.36 -40.64 -8.72
C GLU A 371 1.24 -39.14 -8.46
N ASN A 372 1.95 -38.59 -7.46
CA ASN A 372 1.95 -37.18 -7.16
C ASN A 372 2.70 -36.36 -8.24
N ILE A 373 3.78 -36.96 -8.82
CA ILE A 373 4.49 -36.34 -9.95
C ILE A 373 3.54 -36.18 -11.15
N GLN A 374 2.69 -37.18 -11.42
CA GLN A 374 1.66 -37.08 -12.46
C GLN A 374 0.60 -36.03 -12.16
N GLN A 375 0.15 -35.93 -10.89
CA GLN A 375 -0.77 -34.88 -10.46
C GLN A 375 -0.16 -33.46 -10.65
N LEU A 376 1.10 -33.28 -10.25
CA LEU A 376 1.82 -32.02 -10.42
C LEU A 376 2.04 -31.67 -11.91
N GLU A 377 2.26 -32.67 -12.77
CA GLU A 377 2.31 -32.48 -14.22
C GLU A 377 0.99 -31.94 -14.76
N ALA A 378 -0.13 -32.58 -14.38
CA ALA A 378 -1.47 -32.16 -14.80
C ALA A 378 -1.81 -30.74 -14.27
N MET A 379 -1.40 -30.40 -13.04
CA MET A 379 -1.52 -29.05 -12.50
C MET A 379 -0.73 -28.04 -13.35
N ALA A 380 0.51 -28.34 -13.70
CA ALA A 380 1.34 -27.46 -14.52
C ALA A 380 0.73 -27.25 -15.90
N GLU A 381 0.18 -28.31 -16.54
CA GLU A 381 -0.53 -28.20 -17.83
C GLU A 381 -1.77 -27.29 -17.74
N GLU A 382 -2.53 -27.38 -16.66
CA GLU A 382 -3.70 -26.54 -16.43
C GLU A 382 -3.33 -25.08 -16.16
N LEU A 383 -2.25 -24.85 -15.37
CA LEU A 383 -1.73 -23.52 -15.07
C LEU A 383 -1.09 -22.81 -16.26
N CYS A 384 -0.61 -23.54 -17.27
CA CYS A 384 0.00 -22.96 -18.47
C CYS A 384 -1.03 -22.68 -19.60
N LYS A 385 -2.31 -23.01 -19.41
CA LYS A 385 -3.41 -22.63 -20.31
C LYS A 385 -3.90 -21.23 -20.02
#